data_b9068b185c2ae68b4f2d76142c560b99
#
_entry.id   b9068b185c2ae68b4f2d76142c560b99
#
_cell.length_a   1.000
_cell.length_b   1.000
_cell.length_c   1.000
_cell.angle_alpha   90.00
_cell.angle_beta   90.00
_cell.angle_gamma   90.00
#
_symmetry.space_group_name_H-M   'P 1'
#
loop_
_entity.id
_entity.type
_entity.pdbx_description
1 polymer ?
#
loop_
_entity_poly.entity_id
_entity_poly.type
_entity_poly.pdbx_seq_one_letter_code
_entity_poly.pdbx_strand_id
1 'polypeptide(L)'
;LLLIQLPSEKKTTEAIDQTKLERTQRILGEYFDISLENQKLALWLTNDKTNKDLIDIPNSPVEVLIFKQAIATGWDCPRAQILVMFREIKKVTFEIQTIGRILRMPEWKHYADDALNKAYVFTDLPKQMIGIHDTAKNLIKSQYVYRNKTLYTTFHLESFFKSRVDYQDI
;
A
#
# COMPACT_ATOMS: atom_id res chain seq x y z
N LEU A 1 10.09 -1.47 1.27
CA LEU A 1 9.66 -0.69 0.10
C LEU A 1 9.06 0.63 0.54
N LEU A 2 9.57 1.74 -0.03
CA LEU A 2 9.02 3.08 0.11
C LEU A 2 7.99 3.33 -1.00
N LEU A 3 6.81 3.79 -0.61
CA LEU A 3 5.74 4.21 -1.51
C LEU A 3 5.67 5.73 -1.56
N ILE A 4 5.65 6.32 -2.75
CA ILE A 4 5.48 7.77 -2.95
C ILE A 4 4.23 8.02 -3.78
N GLN A 5 3.22 8.62 -3.17
CA GLN A 5 1.96 8.96 -3.82
C GLN A 5 1.98 10.39 -4.35
N LEU A 6 1.91 10.52 -5.66
CA LEU A 6 1.76 11.82 -6.32
C LEU A 6 0.29 12.27 -6.39
N PRO A 7 0.02 13.59 -6.53
CA PRO A 7 -1.33 14.11 -6.75
C PRO A 7 -1.98 13.50 -8.00
N SER A 8 -3.31 13.46 -8.03
CA SER A 8 -4.02 13.14 -9.28
C SER A 8 -4.11 14.38 -10.16
N GLU A 9 -3.94 14.18 -11.46
CA GLU A 9 -4.05 15.27 -12.43
C GLU A 9 -5.44 15.89 -12.41
N LYS A 10 -5.48 17.21 -12.22
CA LYS A 10 -6.51 18.07 -12.81
C LYS A 10 -5.89 18.63 -14.09
N LYS A 11 -6.66 18.75 -15.16
CA LYS A 11 -6.21 19.19 -16.51
C LYS A 11 -5.36 20.48 -16.55
N THR A 12 -5.33 21.26 -15.48
CA THR A 12 -4.54 22.51 -15.32
C THR A 12 -3.21 22.31 -14.58
N THR A 13 -2.88 21.09 -14.12
CA THR A 13 -1.76 20.86 -13.18
C THR A 13 -0.71 19.88 -13.74
N GLU A 14 -0.84 19.46 -15.02
CA GLU A 14 0.08 18.48 -15.63
C GLU A 14 1.56 18.90 -15.53
N ALA A 15 1.84 20.19 -15.75
CA ALA A 15 3.20 20.71 -15.64
C ALA A 15 3.76 20.67 -14.21
N ILE A 16 2.91 20.93 -13.20
CA ILE A 16 3.33 20.92 -11.79
C ILE A 16 3.55 19.48 -11.32
N ASP A 17 2.73 18.53 -11.76
CA ASP A 17 2.86 17.12 -11.43
C ASP A 17 4.08 16.50 -12.09
N GLN A 18 4.37 16.86 -13.34
CA GLN A 18 5.60 16.49 -14.03
C GLN A 18 6.82 17.01 -13.26
N THR A 19 6.81 18.26 -12.83
CA THR A 19 7.88 18.88 -12.03
C THR A 19 8.08 18.15 -10.69
N LYS A 20 7.00 17.72 -10.02
CA LYS A 20 7.12 16.95 -8.77
C LYS A 20 7.73 15.56 -9.00
N LEU A 21 7.31 14.86 -10.05
CA LEU A 21 7.88 13.58 -10.42
C LEU A 21 9.38 13.72 -10.71
N GLU A 22 9.75 14.63 -11.61
CA GLU A 22 11.16 14.86 -11.99
C GLU A 22 12.02 15.26 -10.80
N ARG A 23 11.51 16.14 -9.94
CA ARG A 23 12.21 16.55 -8.73
C ARG A 23 12.41 15.37 -7.77
N THR A 24 11.39 14.53 -7.61
CA THR A 24 11.48 13.34 -6.74
C THR A 24 12.51 12.35 -7.30
N GLN A 25 12.47 12.06 -8.61
CA GLN A 25 13.43 11.18 -9.26
C GLN A 25 14.86 11.73 -9.14
N ARG A 26 15.05 13.03 -9.34
CA ARG A 26 16.35 13.67 -9.17
C ARG A 26 16.89 13.52 -7.75
N ILE A 27 16.08 13.80 -6.72
CA ILE A 27 16.50 13.65 -5.31
C ILE A 27 16.88 12.19 -5.02
N LEU A 28 16.09 11.24 -5.49
CA LEU A 28 16.34 9.82 -5.30
C LEU A 28 17.64 9.38 -5.97
N GLY A 29 17.93 9.88 -7.18
CA GLY A 29 19.17 9.58 -7.89
C GLY A 29 20.40 10.25 -7.27
N GLU A 30 20.33 11.55 -6.98
CA GLU A 30 21.47 12.33 -6.47
C GLU A 30 21.90 11.92 -5.05
N TYR A 31 20.98 11.61 -4.17
CA TYR A 31 21.28 11.39 -2.75
C TYR A 31 21.26 9.92 -2.32
N PHE A 32 20.58 9.04 -3.06
CA PHE A 32 20.34 7.66 -2.62
C PHE A 32 20.76 6.60 -3.66
N ASP A 33 21.24 7.02 -4.82
CA ASP A 33 21.54 6.11 -5.93
C ASP A 33 20.35 5.22 -6.30
N ILE A 34 19.13 5.81 -6.35
CA ILE A 34 17.87 5.14 -6.70
C ILE A 34 17.36 5.73 -8.01
N SER A 35 17.39 4.94 -9.07
CA SER A 35 16.95 5.34 -10.41
C SER A 35 16.20 4.24 -11.13
N LEU A 36 15.61 4.58 -12.29
CA LEU A 36 14.95 3.59 -13.16
C LEU A 36 15.96 2.65 -13.80
N GLU A 37 17.14 3.16 -14.15
CA GLU A 37 18.20 2.44 -14.85
C GLU A 37 18.79 1.32 -13.98
N ASN A 38 18.99 1.58 -12.67
CA ASN A 38 19.48 0.58 -11.74
C ASN A 38 18.40 -0.30 -11.14
N GLN A 39 17.14 -0.14 -11.63
CA GLN A 39 15.95 -0.93 -11.22
C GLN A 39 15.53 -0.78 -9.75
N LYS A 40 16.13 0.13 -9.00
CA LYS A 40 15.71 0.42 -7.62
C LYS A 40 14.46 1.28 -7.56
N LEU A 41 14.13 2.01 -8.63
CA LEU A 41 12.92 2.81 -8.77
C LEU A 41 11.93 2.14 -9.71
N ALA A 42 10.66 2.09 -9.31
CA ALA A 42 9.54 1.70 -10.16
C ALA A 42 8.53 2.84 -10.27
N LEU A 43 7.87 2.93 -11.43
CA LEU A 43 6.77 3.83 -11.68
C LEU A 43 5.48 3.05 -11.91
N TRP A 44 4.40 3.53 -11.34
CA TRP A 44 3.05 3.04 -11.61
C TRP A 44 2.10 4.24 -11.78
N LEU A 45 2.25 4.86 -12.93
CA LEU A 45 1.46 6.00 -13.38
C LEU A 45 0.45 5.55 -14.45
N THR A 46 -0.39 6.46 -14.91
CA THR A 46 -1.39 6.15 -15.95
C THR A 46 -0.73 5.71 -17.24
N ASN A 47 0.29 6.45 -17.68
CA ASN A 47 0.96 6.25 -18.97
C ASN A 47 2.38 5.68 -18.85
N ASP A 48 2.87 5.46 -17.62
CA ASP A 48 4.21 4.95 -17.37
C ASP A 48 4.18 3.89 -16.26
N LYS A 49 4.67 2.71 -16.59
CA LYS A 49 4.73 1.54 -15.69
C LYS A 49 6.13 0.91 -15.66
N THR A 50 7.16 1.74 -15.78
CA THR A 50 8.54 1.28 -15.81
C THR A 50 8.90 0.52 -14.51
N ASN A 51 9.55 -0.63 -14.65
CA ASN A 51 9.96 -1.54 -13.57
C ASN A 51 8.81 -2.06 -12.68
N LYS A 52 7.55 -1.84 -13.06
CA LYS A 52 6.40 -2.25 -12.24
C LYS A 52 6.39 -3.77 -11.98
N ASP A 53 6.70 -4.57 -12.98
CA ASP A 53 6.65 -6.03 -12.89
C ASP A 53 7.76 -6.60 -11.97
N LEU A 54 8.78 -5.80 -11.68
CA LEU A 54 9.85 -6.17 -10.76
C LEU A 54 9.43 -6.05 -9.27
N ILE A 55 8.34 -5.37 -8.95
CA ILE A 55 7.94 -5.08 -7.55
C ILE A 55 7.58 -6.37 -6.82
N ASP A 56 6.87 -7.27 -7.49
CA ASP A 56 6.22 -8.43 -6.88
C ASP A 56 7.08 -9.70 -6.94
N ILE A 57 8.28 -9.63 -7.54
CA ILE A 57 9.19 -10.78 -7.59
C ILE A 57 9.93 -10.97 -6.25
N PRO A 58 10.24 -12.23 -5.88
CA PRO A 58 11.12 -12.51 -4.75
C PRO A 58 12.48 -11.80 -4.91
N ASN A 59 12.99 -11.20 -3.84
CA ASN A 59 14.27 -10.47 -3.85
C ASN A 59 14.32 -9.29 -4.86
N SER A 60 13.17 -8.67 -5.10
CA SER A 60 13.05 -7.51 -5.97
C SER A 60 14.09 -6.43 -5.64
N PRO A 61 14.80 -5.88 -6.64
CA PRO A 61 15.74 -4.78 -6.45
C PRO A 61 15.02 -3.45 -6.16
N VAL A 62 13.70 -3.36 -6.43
CA VAL A 62 12.93 -2.13 -6.28
C VAL A 62 12.85 -1.73 -4.81
N GLU A 63 13.37 -0.56 -4.49
CA GLU A 63 13.35 0.05 -3.17
C GLU A 63 12.26 1.12 -3.04
N VAL A 64 11.93 1.80 -4.14
CA VAL A 64 10.96 2.89 -4.20
C VAL A 64 9.95 2.67 -5.31
N LEU A 65 8.66 2.87 -5.00
CA LEU A 65 7.56 2.91 -5.97
C LEU A 65 6.90 4.28 -5.96
N ILE A 66 6.90 4.97 -7.10
CA ILE A 66 6.12 6.20 -7.32
C ILE A 66 4.82 5.85 -8.03
N PHE A 67 3.68 6.28 -7.47
CA PHE A 67 2.37 5.98 -8.02
C PHE A 67 1.38 7.16 -7.89
N LYS A 68 0.27 7.13 -8.65
CA LYS A 68 -0.83 8.11 -8.53
C LYS A 68 -2.11 7.49 -7.95
N GLN A 69 -2.67 6.50 -8.57
CA GLN A 69 -3.96 5.90 -8.15
C GLN A 69 -3.94 4.38 -7.99
N ALA A 70 -2.99 3.72 -8.62
CA ALA A 70 -3.05 2.30 -8.92
C ALA A 70 -3.07 1.35 -7.71
N ILE A 71 -2.57 1.80 -6.57
CA ILE A 71 -2.45 0.95 -5.36
C ILE A 71 -3.81 0.68 -4.69
N ALA A 72 -4.86 1.45 -5.03
CA ALA A 72 -6.16 1.35 -4.32
C ALA A 72 -6.91 0.03 -4.58
N THR A 73 -6.64 -0.69 -5.67
CA THR A 73 -7.39 -1.88 -6.04
C THR A 73 -6.48 -3.08 -6.27
N GLY A 74 -6.58 -4.09 -5.41
CA GLY A 74 -6.06 -5.43 -5.67
C GLY A 74 -4.56 -5.67 -5.47
N TRP A 75 -3.71 -4.63 -5.43
CA TRP A 75 -2.27 -4.83 -5.24
C TRP A 75 -1.92 -5.12 -3.77
N ASP A 76 -1.07 -6.10 -3.55
CA ASP A 76 -0.58 -6.52 -2.23
C ASP A 76 0.94 -6.60 -2.24
N CYS A 77 1.58 -5.82 -1.35
CA CYS A 77 3.02 -5.85 -1.18
C CYS A 77 3.37 -5.68 0.30
N PRO A 78 3.44 -6.79 1.06
CA PRO A 78 3.69 -6.76 2.50
C PRO A 78 5.01 -6.11 2.91
N ARG A 79 5.99 -6.04 2.01
CA ARG A 79 7.25 -5.34 2.28
C ARG A 79 7.16 -3.81 2.18
N ALA A 80 6.00 -3.26 1.79
CA ALA A 80 5.77 -1.82 1.81
C ALA A 80 5.47 -1.36 3.24
N GLN A 81 6.33 -0.51 3.78
CA GLN A 81 6.27 -0.06 5.18
C GLN A 81 6.20 1.46 5.31
N ILE A 82 6.69 2.18 4.31
CA ILE A 82 6.80 3.64 4.34
C ILE A 82 5.96 4.23 3.22
N LEU A 83 5.15 5.23 3.53
CA LEU A 83 4.30 5.95 2.58
C LEU A 83 4.55 7.45 2.68
N VAL A 84 4.95 8.08 1.58
CA VAL A 84 5.00 9.54 1.41
C VAL A 84 3.81 9.97 0.56
N MET A 85 3.00 10.89 1.07
CA MET A 85 1.76 11.33 0.43
C MET A 85 1.83 12.80 0.08
N PHE A 86 1.79 13.12 -1.22
CA PHE A 86 1.64 14.49 -1.75
C PHE A 86 0.22 14.74 -2.30
N ARG A 87 -0.69 13.81 -2.09
CA ARG A 87 -2.06 13.86 -2.58
C ARG A 87 -3.04 14.09 -1.44
N GLU A 88 -3.90 15.11 -1.59
CA GLU A 88 -5.08 15.26 -0.74
C GLU A 88 -6.08 14.13 -1.04
N ILE A 89 -6.38 13.31 -0.05
CA ILE A 89 -7.36 12.24 -0.13
C ILE A 89 -8.71 12.79 0.35
N LYS A 90 -9.67 12.86 -0.56
CA LYS A 90 -11.02 13.38 -0.25
C LYS A 90 -11.96 12.31 0.31
N LYS A 91 -11.64 11.03 0.11
CA LYS A 91 -12.45 9.90 0.56
C LYS A 91 -11.72 9.10 1.63
N VAL A 92 -12.24 9.07 2.83
CA VAL A 92 -11.70 8.32 3.98
C VAL A 92 -11.49 6.84 3.65
N THR A 93 -12.40 6.22 2.88
CA THR A 93 -12.27 4.82 2.45
C THR A 93 -11.00 4.56 1.65
N PHE A 94 -10.62 5.49 0.76
CA PHE A 94 -9.40 5.35 -0.04
C PHE A 94 -8.14 5.50 0.82
N GLU A 95 -8.18 6.40 1.78
CA GLU A 95 -7.12 6.61 2.76
C GLU A 95 -6.88 5.34 3.59
N ILE A 96 -7.94 4.79 4.17
CA ILE A 96 -7.89 3.54 4.94
C ILE A 96 -7.32 2.39 4.09
N GLN A 97 -7.75 2.27 2.84
CA GLN A 97 -7.24 1.23 1.94
C GLN A 97 -5.75 1.39 1.62
N THR A 98 -5.29 2.61 1.42
CA THR A 98 -3.87 2.88 1.10
C THR A 98 -2.98 2.64 2.32
N ILE A 99 -3.39 3.15 3.48
CA ILE A 99 -2.65 2.97 4.74
C ILE A 99 -2.70 1.50 5.18
N GLY A 100 -3.85 0.84 5.05
CA GLY A 100 -4.00 -0.58 5.40
C GLY A 100 -3.04 -1.51 4.65
N ARG A 101 -2.50 -1.09 3.50
CA ARG A 101 -1.52 -1.89 2.75
C ARG A 101 -0.13 -1.86 3.36
N ILE A 102 0.31 -0.70 3.87
CA ILE A 102 1.60 -0.58 4.53
C ILE A 102 1.59 -1.11 5.98
N LEU A 103 0.41 -1.41 6.52
CA LEU A 103 0.25 -2.06 7.82
C LEU A 103 0.36 -3.59 7.74
N ARG A 104 0.45 -4.16 6.54
CA ARG A 104 0.63 -5.59 6.36
C ARG A 104 2.07 -5.98 6.65
N MET A 105 2.24 -7.06 7.37
CA MET A 105 3.57 -7.59 7.68
C MET A 105 3.92 -8.71 6.71
N PRO A 106 5.18 -8.78 6.23
CA PRO A 106 5.64 -9.89 5.37
C PRO A 106 5.50 -11.26 6.05
N GLU A 107 5.76 -11.29 7.33
CA GLU A 107 5.61 -12.47 8.18
C GLU A 107 4.59 -12.17 9.28
N TRP A 108 3.84 -13.17 9.69
CA TRP A 108 2.77 -13.01 10.69
C TRP A 108 3.33 -13.10 12.11
N LYS A 109 4.36 -12.30 12.37
CA LYS A 109 5.03 -12.24 13.68
C LYS A 109 5.49 -10.82 14.01
N HIS A 110 5.67 -10.55 15.29
CA HIS A 110 6.40 -9.36 15.72
C HIS A 110 7.90 -9.57 15.60
N TYR A 111 8.59 -8.58 15.05
CA TYR A 111 10.04 -8.55 14.95
C TYR A 111 10.65 -8.03 16.26
N ALA A 112 11.90 -8.43 16.52
CA ALA A 112 12.65 -7.96 17.68
C ALA A 112 12.95 -6.45 17.62
N ASP A 113 13.15 -5.93 16.39
CA ASP A 113 13.27 -4.50 16.16
C ASP A 113 11.87 -3.88 16.02
N ASP A 114 11.54 -3.00 16.99
CA ASP A 114 10.24 -2.33 17.03
C ASP A 114 9.98 -1.40 15.82
N ALA A 115 11.01 -0.92 15.15
CA ALA A 115 10.88 -0.13 13.94
C ALA A 115 10.25 -0.95 12.79
N LEU A 116 10.47 -2.27 12.75
CA LEU A 116 9.89 -3.16 11.75
C LEU A 116 8.42 -3.51 12.04
N ASN A 117 7.95 -3.26 13.26
CA ASN A 117 6.55 -3.49 13.64
C ASN A 117 5.65 -2.28 13.39
N LYS A 118 6.17 -1.21 12.80
CA LYS A 118 5.47 0.05 12.57
C LYS A 118 5.43 0.38 11.09
N ALA A 119 4.35 1.00 10.66
CA ALA A 119 4.26 1.66 9.37
C ALA A 119 4.48 3.17 9.53
N TYR A 120 5.11 3.79 8.56
CA TYR A 120 5.47 5.20 8.60
C TYR A 120 4.76 5.95 7.49
N VAL A 121 4.02 7.01 7.85
CA VAL A 121 3.33 7.87 6.89
C VAL A 121 3.84 9.29 7.02
N PHE A 122 4.29 9.86 5.91
CA PHE A 122 4.75 11.24 5.81
C PHE A 122 3.86 12.00 4.83
N THR A 123 3.43 13.20 5.21
CA THR A 123 2.65 14.08 4.36
C THR A 123 2.92 15.54 4.72
N ASP A 124 2.85 16.42 3.73
CA ASP A 124 2.91 17.86 3.90
C ASP A 124 1.51 18.49 4.10
N LEU A 125 0.46 17.69 4.19
CA LEU A 125 -0.92 18.12 4.28
C LEU A 125 -1.45 18.00 5.73
N PRO A 126 -1.54 19.09 6.51
CA PRO A 126 -1.91 19.06 7.94
C PRO A 126 -3.25 18.40 8.22
N LYS A 127 -4.25 18.62 7.37
CA LYS A 127 -5.59 18.00 7.51
C LYS A 127 -5.55 16.48 7.36
N GLN A 128 -4.68 15.99 6.51
CA GLN A 128 -4.48 14.57 6.28
C GLN A 128 -3.79 13.90 7.46
N MET A 129 -2.83 14.57 8.08
CA MET A 129 -2.15 14.08 9.30
C MET A 129 -3.14 13.77 10.43
N ILE A 130 -4.13 14.65 10.63
CA ILE A 130 -5.18 14.47 11.64
C ILE A 130 -6.04 13.25 11.31
N GLY A 131 -6.51 13.15 10.06
CA GLY A 131 -7.35 12.04 9.60
C GLY A 131 -6.64 10.69 9.71
N ILE A 132 -5.38 10.60 9.35
CA ILE A 132 -4.55 9.39 9.47
C ILE A 132 -4.40 8.97 10.94
N HIS A 133 -4.10 9.92 11.83
CA HIS A 133 -3.96 9.65 13.25
C HIS A 133 -5.26 9.11 13.88
N ASP A 134 -6.39 9.70 13.54
CA ASP A 134 -7.69 9.27 14.06
C ASP A 134 -8.09 7.91 13.50
N THR A 135 -7.83 7.66 12.22
CA THR A 135 -8.05 6.36 11.58
C THR A 135 -7.16 5.29 12.21
N ALA A 136 -5.87 5.56 12.42
CA ALA A 136 -4.95 4.63 13.05
C ALA A 136 -5.38 4.30 14.48
N LYS A 137 -5.79 5.29 15.27
CA LYS A 137 -6.34 5.04 16.63
C LYS A 137 -7.56 4.12 16.61
N ASN A 138 -8.43 4.25 15.62
CA ASN A 138 -9.63 3.41 15.51
C ASN A 138 -9.29 1.99 15.05
N LEU A 139 -8.27 1.80 14.21
CA LEU A 139 -7.79 0.49 13.76
C LEU A 139 -7.05 -0.28 14.87
N ILE A 140 -6.40 0.44 15.79
CA ILE A 140 -5.59 -0.17 16.88
C ILE A 140 -6.43 -0.43 18.15
N LYS A 141 -7.65 0.07 18.23
CA LYS A 141 -8.54 -0.25 19.36
C LYS A 141 -8.84 -1.75 19.36
N SER A 142 -8.23 -2.46 20.30
CA SER A 142 -8.61 -3.85 20.61
C SER A 142 -10.09 -3.87 21.00
N GLN A 143 -10.93 -4.39 20.12
CA GLN A 143 -12.34 -4.63 20.43
C GLN A 143 -12.44 -6.04 21.01
N TYR A 144 -12.78 -6.14 22.28
CA TYR A 144 -13.10 -7.40 22.90
C TYR A 144 -14.58 -7.72 22.63
N VAL A 145 -14.81 -8.72 21.79
CA VAL A 145 -16.14 -9.24 21.54
C VAL A 145 -16.33 -10.52 22.35
N TYR A 146 -17.23 -10.49 23.30
CA TYR A 146 -17.59 -11.67 24.06
C TYR A 146 -18.74 -12.41 23.35
N ARG A 147 -18.52 -13.68 23.06
CA ARG A 147 -19.57 -14.54 22.53
C ARG A 147 -20.64 -14.74 23.61
N ASN A 148 -21.87 -14.37 23.33
CA ASN A 148 -22.99 -14.74 24.18
C ASN A 148 -23.31 -16.22 23.99
N LYS A 149 -22.85 -17.05 24.95
CA LYS A 149 -22.99 -18.51 24.90
C LYS A 149 -24.43 -18.99 24.95
N THR A 150 -25.37 -18.14 25.41
CA THR A 150 -26.80 -18.50 25.48
C THR A 150 -27.53 -18.28 24.16
N LEU A 151 -27.06 -17.37 23.32
CA LEU A 151 -27.62 -17.05 22.01
C LEU A 151 -26.98 -17.85 20.86
N TYR A 152 -25.76 -18.34 21.03
CA TYR A 152 -25.01 -19.02 19.98
C TYR A 152 -24.58 -20.41 20.43
N THR A 153 -25.20 -21.43 19.88
CA THR A 153 -24.78 -22.82 20.03
C THR A 153 -23.66 -23.17 19.04
N THR A 154 -22.87 -24.15 19.38
CA THR A 154 -21.88 -24.71 18.46
C THR A 154 -22.61 -25.55 17.41
N PHE A 155 -22.41 -25.27 16.13
CA PHE A 155 -22.87 -26.13 15.05
C PHE A 155 -21.68 -26.55 14.20
N HIS A 156 -21.76 -27.75 13.66
CA HIS A 156 -20.74 -28.29 12.77
C HIS A 156 -21.14 -27.96 11.33
N LEU A 157 -20.22 -27.31 10.60
CA LEU A 157 -20.37 -27.13 9.17
C LEU A 157 -19.77 -28.36 8.48
N GLU A 158 -20.62 -29.08 7.75
CA GLU A 158 -20.13 -30.12 6.85
C GLU A 158 -19.50 -29.46 5.63
N SER A 159 -18.22 -29.77 5.37
CA SER A 159 -17.52 -29.28 4.19
C SER A 159 -17.54 -30.35 3.12
N PHE A 160 -18.02 -30.01 1.94
CA PHE A 160 -17.97 -30.86 0.77
C PHE A 160 -16.90 -30.33 -0.19
N PHE A 161 -15.94 -31.17 -0.49
CA PHE A 161 -14.98 -30.91 -1.57
C PHE A 161 -15.59 -31.38 -2.88
N LYS A 162 -15.83 -30.44 -3.82
CA LYS A 162 -16.02 -30.77 -5.22
C LYS A 162 -14.70 -30.60 -5.93
N SER A 163 -14.16 -31.68 -6.52
CA SER A 163 -13.08 -31.56 -7.49
C SER A 163 -13.56 -30.75 -8.69
N ARG A 164 -12.71 -29.86 -9.21
CA ARG A 164 -12.95 -29.26 -10.54
C ARG A 164 -12.94 -30.38 -11.55
N VAL A 165 -14.04 -30.52 -12.26
CA VAL A 165 -14.12 -31.39 -13.45
C VAL A 165 -13.71 -30.49 -14.62
N ASP A 166 -12.69 -30.91 -15.38
CA ASP A 166 -12.37 -30.27 -16.64
C ASP A 166 -13.53 -30.43 -17.61
N TYR A 167 -13.97 -29.31 -18.21
CA TYR A 167 -15.09 -29.29 -19.18
C TYR A 167 -14.80 -30.07 -20.49
N GLN A 168 -13.65 -30.72 -20.60
CA GLN A 168 -13.27 -31.53 -21.75
C GLN A 168 -13.77 -32.97 -21.67
N ASP A 169 -14.37 -33.36 -20.53
CA ASP A 169 -14.88 -34.75 -20.33
C ASP A 169 -16.41 -34.84 -20.38
N ILE A 170 -17.11 -33.93 -21.11
CA ILE A 170 -18.54 -33.99 -21.38
C ILE A 170 -18.77 -34.12 -22.88
#